data_3d61222ba1ea5b9356a3ddb3e9ad09ea
#
_entry.id   3d61222ba1ea5b9356a3ddb3e9ad09ea
#
_cell.length_a   1.000
_cell.length_b   1.000
_cell.length_c   1.000
_cell.angle_alpha   90.00
_cell.angle_beta   90.00
_cell.angle_gamma   90.00
#
_symmetry.space_group_name_H-M   'P 1'
#
loop_
_entity.id
_entity.type
_entity.pdbx_description
1 polymer ?
#
loop_
_entity_poly.entity_id
_entity_poly.type
_entity_poly.pdbx_seq_one_letter_code
_entity_poly.pdbx_strand_id
1 'polypeptide(L)'
;MDAAAQDPTAKARQLQSQWYGEPLGTLFRRLIDDLGLNQARLATVLGLSAPMLSQLMSGQRAKIGNPAVVQRVQALQELAAEVARGDVSAADATSRMEEIRRTAGGSVLGNTSQTASSGTSQTPVKRVVREIQALLRSVSDAADIIDASNALAPTHPELAEFLRVYGAGRTSDAVKHYEAHQS
;
A
#
# COMPACT_ATOMS: atom_id res chain seq x y z
N MET A 1 -17.81 -40.57 -0.55
CA MET A 1 -18.08 -40.02 0.77
C MET A 1 -16.82 -39.43 1.28
N ASP A 2 -16.68 -38.16 1.18
CA ASP A 2 -15.87 -37.32 2.04
C ASP A 2 -15.86 -35.92 1.45
N ALA A 3 -17.02 -35.28 1.60
CA ALA A 3 -17.07 -33.85 1.57
C ALA A 3 -16.60 -33.36 2.95
N ALA A 4 -15.31 -33.47 3.23
CA ALA A 4 -14.69 -32.57 4.17
C ALA A 4 -14.83 -31.16 3.57
N ALA A 5 -15.93 -30.52 3.94
CA ALA A 5 -16.12 -29.09 3.68
C ALA A 5 -14.82 -28.42 4.15
N GLN A 6 -13.96 -28.06 3.21
CA GLN A 6 -12.71 -27.40 3.50
C GLN A 6 -13.12 -26.11 4.19
N ASP A 7 -12.88 -26.06 5.50
CA ASP A 7 -13.17 -24.88 6.32
C ASP A 7 -12.59 -23.66 5.58
N PRO A 8 -13.43 -22.70 5.15
CA PRO A 8 -12.97 -21.56 4.36
C PRO A 8 -11.88 -20.77 5.09
N THR A 9 -11.84 -20.85 6.42
CA THR A 9 -10.79 -20.25 7.24
C THR A 9 -9.47 -21.01 7.13
N ALA A 10 -9.49 -22.33 7.00
CA ALA A 10 -8.30 -23.15 6.78
C ALA A 10 -7.67 -22.84 5.42
N LYS A 11 -8.48 -22.77 4.37
CA LYS A 11 -8.04 -22.37 3.02
C LYS A 11 -7.46 -20.96 3.00
N ALA A 12 -8.10 -20.01 3.67
CA ALA A 12 -7.60 -18.64 3.78
C ALA A 12 -6.25 -18.57 4.50
N ARG A 13 -6.07 -19.32 5.60
CA ARG A 13 -4.77 -19.41 6.31
C ARG A 13 -3.68 -20.04 5.44
N GLN A 14 -4.01 -21.04 4.63
CA GLN A 14 -3.06 -21.62 3.69
C GLN A 14 -2.62 -20.58 2.63
N LEU A 15 -3.53 -19.80 2.08
CA LEU A 15 -3.20 -18.70 1.16
C LEU A 15 -2.37 -17.61 1.85
N GLN A 16 -2.69 -17.28 3.11
CA GLN A 16 -1.88 -16.35 3.89
C GLN A 16 -0.43 -16.85 4.02
N SER A 17 -0.23 -18.15 4.30
CA SER A 17 1.11 -18.73 4.40
C SER A 17 1.87 -18.70 3.07
N GLN A 18 1.19 -18.83 1.95
CA GLN A 18 1.80 -18.72 0.61
C GLN A 18 2.23 -17.27 0.30
N TRP A 19 1.45 -16.27 0.71
CA TRP A 19 1.71 -14.86 0.37
C TRP A 19 2.60 -14.15 1.38
N TYR A 20 2.53 -14.53 2.65
CA TYR A 20 3.21 -13.83 3.76
C TYR A 20 4.20 -14.70 4.52
N GLY A 21 4.39 -15.97 4.09
CA GLY A 21 5.30 -16.94 4.72
C GLY A 21 4.68 -17.70 5.89
N GLU A 22 3.66 -17.14 6.54
CA GLU A 22 2.95 -17.74 7.67
C GLU A 22 1.51 -17.22 7.77
N PRO A 23 0.59 -17.86 8.50
CA PRO A 23 -0.73 -17.32 8.75
C PRO A 23 -0.67 -15.96 9.46
N LEU A 24 -1.47 -14.99 9.01
CA LEU A 24 -1.45 -13.64 9.59
C LEU A 24 -1.79 -13.61 11.08
N GLY A 25 -2.59 -14.55 11.55
CA GLY A 25 -2.87 -14.70 12.99
C GLY A 25 -1.63 -15.03 13.82
N THR A 26 -0.74 -15.85 13.29
CA THR A 26 0.54 -16.20 13.94
C THR A 26 1.50 -15.01 13.87
N LEU A 27 1.65 -14.42 12.69
CA LEU A 27 2.48 -13.26 12.47
C LEU A 27 2.11 -12.09 13.40
N PHE A 28 0.83 -11.74 13.48
CA PHE A 28 0.37 -10.60 14.27
C PHE A 28 0.50 -10.84 15.78
N ARG A 29 0.28 -12.08 16.26
CA ARG A 29 0.55 -12.41 17.68
C ARG A 29 2.02 -12.25 18.01
N ARG A 30 2.91 -12.75 17.15
CA ARG A 30 4.35 -12.58 17.33
C ARG A 30 4.75 -11.10 17.38
N LEU A 31 4.25 -10.25 16.47
CA LEU A 31 4.51 -8.81 16.50
C LEU A 31 3.97 -8.13 17.77
N ILE A 32 2.82 -8.58 18.29
CA ILE A 32 2.26 -8.13 19.56
C ILE A 32 3.22 -8.44 20.72
N ASP A 33 3.72 -9.68 20.78
CA ASP A 33 4.60 -10.16 21.84
C ASP A 33 5.98 -9.51 21.76
N ASP A 34 6.59 -9.48 20.58
CA ASP A 34 7.95 -8.96 20.35
C ASP A 34 8.05 -7.44 20.57
N LEU A 35 7.01 -6.70 20.23
CA LEU A 35 6.96 -5.23 20.34
C LEU A 35 6.20 -4.73 21.58
N GLY A 36 5.72 -5.63 22.44
CA GLY A 36 4.98 -5.28 23.66
C GLY A 36 3.67 -4.53 23.37
N LEU A 37 3.00 -4.87 22.27
CA LEU A 37 1.75 -4.23 21.83
C LEU A 37 0.52 -4.98 22.36
N ASN A 38 -0.64 -4.37 22.19
CA ASN A 38 -1.92 -5.07 22.20
C ASN A 38 -2.54 -5.04 20.79
N GLN A 39 -3.59 -5.82 20.59
CA GLN A 39 -4.27 -5.93 19.29
C GLN A 39 -4.80 -4.58 18.78
N ALA A 40 -5.33 -3.73 19.66
CA ALA A 40 -5.84 -2.41 19.29
C ALA A 40 -4.71 -1.48 18.82
N ARG A 41 -3.55 -1.51 19.50
CA ARG A 41 -2.39 -0.72 19.12
C ARG A 41 -1.80 -1.20 17.80
N LEU A 42 -1.70 -2.52 17.58
CA LEU A 42 -1.27 -3.09 16.31
C LEU A 42 -2.20 -2.65 15.16
N ALA A 43 -3.53 -2.71 15.36
CA ALA A 43 -4.49 -2.22 14.37
C ALA A 43 -4.24 -0.75 14.03
N THR A 44 -4.02 0.09 15.04
CA THR A 44 -3.73 1.52 14.86
C THR A 44 -2.46 1.76 14.04
N VAL A 45 -1.37 1.05 14.37
CA VAL A 45 -0.08 1.18 13.65
C VAL A 45 -0.22 0.72 12.21
N LEU A 46 -0.91 -0.38 11.96
CA LEU A 46 -1.17 -0.90 10.62
C LEU A 46 -2.17 -0.03 9.82
N GLY A 47 -2.96 0.81 10.48
CA GLY A 47 -4.03 1.58 9.84
C GLY A 47 -5.23 0.72 9.48
N LEU A 48 -5.49 -0.32 10.27
CA LEU A 48 -6.64 -1.22 10.15
C LEU A 48 -7.67 -0.93 11.22
N SER A 49 -8.94 -1.19 10.93
CA SER A 49 -9.96 -1.26 11.97
C SER A 49 -9.79 -2.54 12.82
N ALA A 50 -10.19 -2.51 14.07
CA ALA A 50 -10.12 -3.69 14.95
C ALA A 50 -10.85 -4.91 14.37
N PRO A 51 -12.07 -4.78 13.79
CA PRO A 51 -12.74 -5.89 13.11
C PRO A 51 -11.94 -6.44 11.93
N MET A 52 -11.31 -5.58 11.11
CA MET A 52 -10.51 -6.00 9.97
C MET A 52 -9.28 -6.80 10.43
N LEU A 53 -8.57 -6.32 11.44
CA LEU A 53 -7.43 -7.04 12.02
C LEU A 53 -7.88 -8.42 12.54
N SER A 54 -8.99 -8.48 13.25
CA SER A 54 -9.56 -9.73 13.77
C SER A 54 -9.91 -10.72 12.66
N GLN A 55 -10.51 -10.26 11.56
CA GLN A 55 -10.83 -11.10 10.39
C GLN A 55 -9.58 -11.65 9.69
N LEU A 56 -8.52 -10.87 9.62
CA LEU A 56 -7.23 -11.34 9.08
C LEU A 56 -6.59 -12.38 10.00
N MET A 57 -6.61 -12.14 11.31
CA MET A 57 -6.05 -13.06 12.31
C MET A 57 -6.80 -14.38 12.40
N SER A 58 -8.13 -14.36 12.26
CA SER A 58 -8.96 -15.57 12.32
C SER A 58 -8.94 -16.40 11.03
N GLY A 59 -8.50 -15.83 9.92
CA GLY A 59 -8.56 -16.43 8.59
C GLY A 59 -9.91 -16.26 7.90
N GLN A 60 -10.77 -15.37 8.38
CA GLN A 60 -11.99 -14.98 7.67
C GLN A 60 -11.66 -14.15 6.42
N ARG A 61 -10.50 -13.48 6.40
CA ARG A 61 -9.91 -12.84 5.24
C ARG A 61 -8.53 -13.39 4.95
N ALA A 62 -8.31 -13.78 3.69
CA ALA A 62 -7.03 -14.31 3.25
C ALA A 62 -6.02 -13.19 2.92
N LYS A 63 -6.47 -12.06 2.40
CA LYS A 63 -5.60 -11.03 1.80
C LYS A 63 -5.73 -9.67 2.48
N ILE A 64 -4.58 -9.03 2.68
CA ILE A 64 -4.51 -7.60 2.99
C ILE A 64 -4.70 -6.85 1.67
N GLY A 65 -5.83 -6.14 1.54
CA GLY A 65 -6.19 -5.43 0.29
C GLY A 65 -5.40 -4.15 0.05
N ASN A 66 -4.84 -3.53 1.10
CA ASN A 66 -4.12 -2.28 1.00
C ASN A 66 -2.61 -2.51 1.00
N PRO A 67 -1.88 -2.17 -0.10
CA PRO A 67 -0.43 -2.33 -0.18
C PRO A 67 0.34 -1.58 0.92
N ALA A 68 -0.16 -0.42 1.36
CA ALA A 68 0.45 0.34 2.44
C ALA A 68 0.43 -0.44 3.77
N VAL A 69 -0.60 -1.24 4.03
CA VAL A 69 -0.66 -2.11 5.19
C VAL A 69 0.38 -3.23 5.10
N VAL A 70 0.57 -3.81 3.91
CA VAL A 70 1.60 -4.83 3.69
C VAL A 70 3.00 -4.27 3.98
N GLN A 71 3.30 -3.07 3.51
CA GLN A 71 4.57 -2.39 3.80
C GLN A 71 4.77 -2.14 5.31
N ARG A 72 3.71 -1.73 6.02
CA ARG A 72 3.76 -1.56 7.47
C ARG A 72 4.02 -2.87 8.20
N VAL A 73 3.40 -3.96 7.76
CA VAL A 73 3.65 -5.29 8.31
C VAL A 73 5.12 -5.67 8.15
N GLN A 74 5.70 -5.46 6.97
CA GLN A 74 7.12 -5.73 6.71
C GLN A 74 8.03 -4.87 7.60
N ALA A 75 7.77 -3.58 7.69
CA ALA A 75 8.54 -2.67 8.55
C ALA A 75 8.44 -3.05 10.05
N LEU A 76 7.28 -3.50 10.51
CA LEU A 76 7.13 -3.99 11.88
C LEU A 76 7.87 -5.31 12.12
N GLN A 77 7.96 -6.21 11.13
CA GLN A 77 8.75 -7.44 11.23
C GLN A 77 10.25 -7.13 11.34
N GLU A 78 10.75 -6.17 10.55
CA GLU A 78 12.13 -5.71 10.63
C GLU A 78 12.43 -5.09 12.01
N LEU A 79 11.54 -4.20 12.48
CA LEU A 79 11.66 -3.57 13.79
C LEU A 79 11.64 -4.61 14.93
N ALA A 80 10.74 -5.60 14.87
CA ALA A 80 10.68 -6.68 15.86
C ALA A 80 11.98 -7.49 15.89
N ALA A 81 12.57 -7.77 14.73
CA ALA A 81 13.86 -8.44 14.64
C ALA A 81 15.01 -7.60 15.22
N GLU A 82 15.01 -6.29 15.02
CA GLU A 82 16.01 -5.38 15.63
C GLU A 82 15.87 -5.29 17.15
N VAL A 83 14.65 -5.23 17.66
CA VAL A 83 14.36 -5.26 19.11
C VAL A 83 14.81 -6.60 19.71
N ALA A 84 14.53 -7.73 19.06
CA ALA A 84 14.93 -9.04 19.52
C ALA A 84 16.46 -9.23 19.58
N ARG A 85 17.20 -8.56 18.69
CA ARG A 85 18.66 -8.53 18.71
C ARG A 85 19.26 -7.55 19.74
N GLY A 86 18.42 -6.69 20.32
CA GLY A 86 18.87 -5.62 21.23
C GLY A 86 19.44 -4.40 20.52
N ASP A 87 19.30 -4.28 19.20
CA ASP A 87 19.78 -3.15 18.41
C ASP A 87 18.94 -1.88 18.63
N VAL A 88 17.70 -2.05 19.05
CA VAL A 88 16.71 -0.98 19.27
C VAL A 88 16.11 -1.10 20.65
N SER A 89 16.10 0.00 21.41
CA SER A 89 15.45 0.06 22.73
C SER A 89 13.92 0.10 22.61
N ALA A 90 13.21 -0.27 23.66
CA ALA A 90 11.74 -0.22 23.69
C ALA A 90 11.18 1.20 23.45
N ALA A 91 11.88 2.23 23.90
CA ALA A 91 11.53 3.63 23.67
C ALA A 91 11.69 4.02 22.21
N ASP A 92 12.81 3.64 21.58
CA ASP A 92 13.06 3.90 20.17
C ASP A 92 12.11 3.08 19.26
N ALA A 93 11.78 1.85 19.66
CA ALA A 93 10.79 1.04 18.97
C ALA A 93 9.41 1.73 18.93
N THR A 94 9.02 2.38 20.02
CA THR A 94 7.74 3.14 20.06
C THR A 94 7.79 4.32 19.07
N SER A 95 8.88 5.06 19.02
CA SER A 95 9.06 6.17 18.07
C SER A 95 9.04 5.70 16.62
N ARG A 96 9.72 4.60 16.30
CA ARG A 96 9.73 4.00 14.97
C ARG A 96 8.35 3.46 14.55
N MET A 97 7.59 2.90 15.47
CA MET A 97 6.20 2.49 15.18
C MET A 97 5.32 3.67 14.78
N GLU A 98 5.48 4.84 15.42
CA GLU A 98 4.78 6.05 15.03
C GLU A 98 5.22 6.57 13.65
N GLU A 99 6.49 6.44 13.31
CA GLU A 99 7.01 6.74 11.97
C GLU A 99 6.42 5.78 10.92
N ILE A 100 6.41 4.47 11.18
CA ILE A 100 5.79 3.47 10.31
C ILE A 100 4.31 3.80 10.08
N ARG A 101 3.58 4.18 11.12
CA ARG A 101 2.19 4.61 11.01
C ARG A 101 2.01 5.82 10.11
N ARG A 102 2.89 6.81 10.19
CA ARG A 102 2.85 8.05 9.39
C ARG A 102 3.28 7.81 7.96
N THR A 103 4.37 7.07 7.76
CA THR A 103 5.02 6.86 6.46
C THR A 103 4.09 6.17 5.47
N ALA A 104 3.30 5.21 5.89
CA ALA A 104 2.38 4.52 4.99
C ALA A 104 1.03 5.24 4.80
N GLY A 105 0.76 6.33 5.52
CA GLY A 105 -0.34 7.26 5.23
C GLY A 105 0.04 8.33 4.19
N GLY A 106 1.36 8.54 4.01
CA GLY A 106 1.92 9.54 3.09
C GLY A 106 2.84 8.97 2.01
N SER A 107 3.15 7.68 2.04
CA SER A 107 4.24 7.08 1.24
C SER A 107 3.80 6.30 0.00
N VAL A 108 2.72 6.72 -0.63
CA VAL A 108 2.66 6.59 -2.09
C VAL A 108 3.55 7.67 -2.74
N LEU A 109 3.96 8.69 -1.96
CA LEU A 109 4.72 9.85 -2.44
C LEU A 109 6.14 10.00 -1.87
N GLY A 110 6.62 9.12 -1.00
CA GLY A 110 7.84 9.48 -0.29
C GLY A 110 8.69 8.39 0.32
N ASN A 111 8.97 7.25 -0.32
CA ASN A 111 10.14 6.49 0.09
C ASN A 111 10.84 5.79 -1.08
N THR A 112 11.64 6.58 -1.78
CA THR A 112 12.85 6.10 -2.42
C THR A 112 13.96 7.08 -2.03
N SER A 113 14.40 6.98 -0.79
CA SER A 113 15.68 7.56 -0.40
C SER A 113 16.62 6.43 -0.03
N GLN A 114 17.66 6.36 -0.82
CA GLN A 114 18.91 5.64 -0.67
C GLN A 114 18.95 4.18 -1.13
N THR A 115 19.08 4.03 -2.44
CA THR A 115 20.27 3.38 -2.96
C THR A 115 20.80 4.26 -4.08
N ALA A 116 21.91 4.89 -3.82
CA ALA A 116 22.69 5.61 -4.82
C ALA A 116 23.18 4.60 -5.85
N SER A 117 22.68 4.74 -7.07
CA SER A 117 23.34 4.33 -8.29
C SER A 117 22.82 5.22 -9.41
N SER A 118 23.65 6.18 -9.74
CA SER A 118 23.82 6.84 -11.03
C SER A 118 22.80 6.50 -12.13
N GLY A 119 21.98 7.46 -12.50
CA GLY A 119 21.20 7.43 -13.72
C GLY A 119 20.05 8.42 -13.72
N THR A 120 20.29 9.62 -14.26
CA THR A 120 19.33 10.62 -14.73
C THR A 120 18.38 11.19 -13.66
N SER A 121 18.64 12.42 -13.29
CA SER A 121 17.76 13.34 -12.54
C SER A 121 16.40 13.46 -13.25
N GLN A 122 15.48 12.57 -12.91
CA GLN A 122 14.10 12.75 -13.33
C GLN A 122 13.51 13.85 -12.44
N THR A 123 13.14 14.96 -13.04
CA THR A 123 12.46 16.07 -12.37
C THR A 123 11.30 15.50 -11.52
N PRO A 124 11.11 15.98 -10.28
CA PRO A 124 10.04 15.49 -9.39
C PRO A 124 8.67 15.42 -10.06
N VAL A 125 8.36 16.35 -10.95
CA VAL A 125 7.14 16.42 -11.74
C VAL A 125 6.92 15.17 -12.62
N LYS A 126 7.96 14.68 -13.32
CA LYS A 126 7.86 13.47 -14.15
C LYS A 126 7.49 12.22 -13.35
N ARG A 127 7.93 12.15 -12.10
CA ARG A 127 7.61 11.06 -11.20
C ARG A 127 6.15 11.09 -10.79
N VAL A 128 5.65 12.25 -10.33
CA VAL A 128 4.25 12.44 -9.95
C VAL A 128 3.31 12.12 -11.12
N VAL A 129 3.63 12.61 -12.32
CA VAL A 129 2.86 12.34 -13.53
C VAL A 129 2.79 10.84 -13.85
N ARG A 130 3.90 10.11 -13.74
CA ARG A 130 3.92 8.65 -13.96
C ARG A 130 3.10 7.90 -12.93
N GLU A 131 3.08 8.32 -11.68
CA GLU A 131 2.27 7.71 -10.63
C GLU A 131 0.77 7.92 -10.89
N ILE A 132 0.36 9.12 -11.31
CA ILE A 132 -1.02 9.39 -11.73
C ILE A 132 -1.41 8.52 -12.93
N GLN A 133 -0.55 8.42 -13.93
CA GLN A 133 -0.78 7.57 -15.11
C GLN A 133 -0.87 6.10 -14.74
N ALA A 134 0.00 5.61 -13.87
CA ALA A 134 -0.02 4.23 -13.40
C ALA A 134 -1.31 3.92 -12.62
N LEU A 135 -1.75 4.85 -11.77
CA LEU A 135 -3.00 4.72 -11.03
C LEU A 135 -4.22 4.62 -11.97
N LEU A 136 -4.35 5.53 -12.93
CA LEU A 136 -5.45 5.53 -13.89
C LEU A 136 -5.49 4.24 -14.71
N ARG A 137 -4.33 3.77 -15.18
CA ARG A 137 -4.20 2.53 -15.96
C ARG A 137 -4.37 1.26 -15.12
N SER A 138 -4.28 1.34 -13.80
CA SER A 138 -4.60 0.22 -12.92
C SER A 138 -6.10 0.05 -12.67
N VAL A 139 -6.87 1.12 -12.89
CA VAL A 139 -8.33 1.15 -12.69
C VAL A 139 -9.05 0.78 -13.98
N SER A 140 -8.57 1.24 -15.14
CA SER A 140 -9.19 1.04 -16.45
C SER A 140 -8.13 1.05 -17.54
N ASP A 141 -8.37 0.38 -18.63
CA ASP A 141 -7.47 0.44 -19.76
C ASP A 141 -7.58 1.78 -20.53
N ALA A 142 -6.63 2.02 -21.44
CA ALA A 142 -6.56 3.31 -22.14
C ALA A 142 -7.77 3.59 -23.04
N ALA A 143 -8.41 2.56 -23.58
CA ALA A 143 -9.59 2.68 -24.43
C ALA A 143 -10.80 3.13 -23.62
N ASP A 144 -11.04 2.49 -22.48
CA ASP A 144 -12.12 2.84 -21.55
C ASP A 144 -11.97 4.27 -21.01
N ILE A 145 -10.73 4.68 -20.71
CA ILE A 145 -10.43 6.05 -20.26
C ILE A 145 -10.75 7.08 -21.36
N ILE A 146 -10.45 6.77 -22.60
CA ILE A 146 -10.79 7.65 -23.74
C ILE A 146 -12.30 7.75 -23.90
N ASP A 147 -13.03 6.65 -23.82
CA ASP A 147 -14.49 6.64 -23.93
C ASP A 147 -15.15 7.42 -22.79
N ALA A 148 -14.69 7.25 -21.57
CA ALA A 148 -15.12 8.05 -20.42
C ALA A 148 -14.80 9.54 -20.61
N SER A 149 -13.63 9.87 -21.12
CA SER A 149 -13.25 11.25 -21.45
C SER A 149 -14.19 11.87 -22.49
N ASN A 150 -14.51 11.14 -23.56
CA ASN A 150 -15.42 11.61 -24.59
C ASN A 150 -16.85 11.81 -24.05
N ALA A 151 -17.32 10.92 -23.18
CA ALA A 151 -18.64 11.04 -22.55
C ALA A 151 -18.73 12.25 -21.60
N LEU A 152 -17.64 12.60 -20.93
CA LEU A 152 -17.57 13.74 -19.99
C LEU A 152 -17.32 15.08 -20.68
N ALA A 153 -16.75 15.09 -21.87
CA ALA A 153 -16.37 16.32 -22.57
C ALA A 153 -17.48 17.39 -22.71
N PRO A 154 -18.78 17.02 -22.96
CA PRO A 154 -19.83 18.01 -23.07
C PRO A 154 -20.23 18.70 -21.76
N THR A 155 -20.04 18.03 -20.63
CA THR A 155 -20.49 18.49 -19.30
C THR A 155 -19.33 18.91 -18.39
N HIS A 156 -18.18 18.26 -18.55
CA HIS A 156 -16.99 18.47 -17.71
C HIS A 156 -15.71 18.45 -18.57
N PRO A 157 -15.47 19.51 -19.39
CA PRO A 157 -14.36 19.51 -20.36
C PRO A 157 -12.98 19.39 -19.70
N GLU A 158 -12.76 20.04 -18.56
CA GLU A 158 -11.48 19.98 -17.83
C GLU A 158 -11.19 18.58 -17.28
N LEU A 159 -12.21 17.89 -16.76
CA LEU A 159 -12.08 16.51 -16.30
C LEU A 159 -11.85 15.54 -17.45
N ALA A 160 -12.50 15.77 -18.57
CA ALA A 160 -12.30 15.01 -19.81
C ALA A 160 -10.86 15.16 -20.33
N GLU A 161 -10.32 16.37 -20.32
CA GLU A 161 -8.92 16.64 -20.69
C GLU A 161 -7.96 15.96 -19.72
N PHE A 162 -8.19 16.06 -18.42
CA PHE A 162 -7.40 15.37 -17.41
C PHE A 162 -7.34 13.85 -17.67
N LEU A 163 -8.47 13.20 -17.88
CA LEU A 163 -8.52 11.77 -18.17
C LEU A 163 -7.76 11.41 -19.45
N ARG A 164 -7.90 12.22 -20.51
CA ARG A 164 -7.21 12.00 -21.78
C ARG A 164 -5.71 12.13 -21.64
N VAL A 165 -5.24 13.20 -20.99
CA VAL A 165 -3.82 13.53 -20.86
C VAL A 165 -3.11 12.55 -19.93
N TYR A 166 -3.70 12.22 -18.78
CA TYR A 166 -3.07 11.35 -17.79
C TYR A 166 -3.39 9.85 -18.00
N GLY A 167 -4.57 9.51 -18.48
CA GLY A 167 -4.96 8.12 -18.68
C GLY A 167 -4.41 7.50 -19.97
N ALA A 168 -4.58 8.19 -21.10
CA ALA A 168 -4.19 7.69 -22.42
C ALA A 168 -3.00 8.43 -23.06
N GLY A 169 -2.66 9.64 -22.56
CA GLY A 169 -1.63 10.50 -23.13
C GLY A 169 -0.19 10.04 -22.84
N ARG A 170 0.75 10.71 -23.52
CA ARG A 170 2.19 10.52 -23.28
C ARG A 170 2.62 11.24 -22.00
N THR A 171 3.61 10.69 -21.32
CA THR A 171 4.15 11.30 -20.09
C THR A 171 4.68 12.73 -20.32
N SER A 172 5.22 13.04 -21.49
CA SER A 172 5.66 14.39 -21.87
C SER A 172 4.54 15.43 -21.90
N ASP A 173 3.37 15.02 -22.39
CA ASP A 173 2.21 15.91 -22.51
C ASP A 173 1.56 16.10 -21.14
N ALA A 174 1.50 15.06 -20.35
CA ALA A 174 1.03 15.11 -18.97
C ALA A 174 1.94 15.95 -18.06
N VAL A 175 3.25 15.97 -18.27
CA VAL A 175 4.19 16.85 -17.56
C VAL A 175 3.91 18.32 -17.90
N LYS A 176 3.75 18.66 -19.16
CA LYS A 176 3.42 20.03 -19.58
C LYS A 176 2.08 20.52 -19.00
N HIS A 177 1.08 19.64 -19.02
CA HIS A 177 -0.23 19.92 -18.46
C HIS A 177 -0.13 20.16 -16.94
N TYR A 178 0.63 19.31 -16.23
CA TYR A 178 0.85 19.46 -14.79
C TYR A 178 1.54 20.79 -14.44
N GLU A 179 2.59 21.17 -15.16
CA GLU A 179 3.33 22.41 -14.97
C GLU A 179 2.45 23.65 -15.23
N ALA A 180 1.57 23.59 -16.24
CA ALA A 180 0.66 24.68 -16.57
C ALA A 180 -0.42 24.93 -15.48
N HIS A 181 -0.78 23.92 -14.70
CA HIS A 181 -1.81 24.02 -13.65
C HIS A 181 -1.24 24.28 -12.25
N GLN A 182 0.08 24.36 -12.10
CA GLN A 182 0.75 24.73 -10.84
C GLN A 182 1.22 26.19 -10.78
N SER A 183 0.98 26.98 -11.82
CA SER A 183 1.39 28.39 -11.91
C SER A 183 0.39 29.36 -11.33
#